data_bbfd06d5a367943fed16010ed1ca0afe
#
_entry.id   bbfd06d5a367943fed16010ed1ca0afe
#
_cell.length_a   1.000
_cell.length_b   1.000
_cell.length_c   1.000
_cell.angle_alpha   90.00
_cell.angle_beta   90.00
_cell.angle_gamma   90.00
#
_symmetry.space_group_name_H-M   'P 1'
#
loop_
_entity.id
_entity.type
_entity.pdbx_description
1 polymer ?
#
loop_
_entity_poly.entity_id
_entity_poly.type
_entity_poly.pdbx_seq_one_letter_code
_entity_poly.pdbx_strand_id
1 'polypeptide(L)'
;TFNKPDGIAKEEAKEEYYKRIAENDKAIIVKIIDRCNNLSTMAACFTKQKIVEYIDETEKYIIPLISIIKNKSIQYSNVAFIVKYHIISVIESIKPLI
;
A
#
# COMPACT_ATOMS: atom_id res chain seq x y z
N THR A 1 11.80 -1.83 -2.09
CA THR A 1 11.99 -1.92 -0.65
C THR A 1 12.33 -0.56 -0.05
N PHE A 2 11.90 -0.37 1.17
CA PHE A 2 12.09 0.87 1.88
C PHE A 2 13.34 0.83 2.75
N ASN A 3 14.20 1.84 2.59
CA ASN A 3 15.40 2.01 3.43
C ASN A 3 15.33 3.37 4.11
N LYS A 4 15.45 3.38 5.41
CA LYS A 4 15.42 4.59 6.21
C LYS A 4 16.78 5.29 6.15
N PRO A 5 16.87 6.56 5.68
CA PRO A 5 18.11 7.32 5.75
C PRO A 5 18.51 7.65 7.18
N ASP A 6 19.81 7.77 7.42
CA ASP A 6 20.32 8.11 8.74
C ASP A 6 19.86 9.52 9.13
N GLY A 7 19.46 9.69 10.39
CA GLY A 7 19.08 10.98 10.94
C GLY A 7 17.67 11.43 10.59
N ILE A 8 16.92 10.66 9.84
CA ILE A 8 15.53 10.97 9.49
C ILE A 8 14.59 10.03 10.26
N ALA A 9 13.52 10.56 10.83
CA ALA A 9 12.53 9.74 11.50
C ALA A 9 11.89 8.77 10.51
N LYS A 10 11.54 7.57 10.99
CA LYS A 10 10.97 6.53 10.16
C LYS A 10 9.73 7.01 9.39
N GLU A 11 8.88 7.79 10.04
CA GLU A 11 7.65 8.29 9.44
C GLU A 11 7.94 9.29 8.33
N GLU A 12 8.89 10.21 8.56
CA GLU A 12 9.30 11.19 7.55
C GLU A 12 9.92 10.50 6.33
N ALA A 13 10.74 9.48 6.56
CA ALA A 13 11.35 8.73 5.48
C ALA A 13 10.30 7.99 4.63
N LYS A 14 9.27 7.45 5.26
CA LYS A 14 8.15 6.81 4.55
C LYS A 14 7.36 7.81 3.74
N GLU A 15 7.05 8.97 4.30
CA GLU A 15 6.31 10.00 3.59
C GLU A 15 7.04 10.44 2.33
N GLU A 16 8.34 10.65 2.41
CA GLU A 16 9.15 11.00 1.25
C GLU A 16 9.22 9.87 0.23
N TYR A 17 9.36 8.64 0.68
CA TYR A 17 9.37 7.47 -0.19
C TYR A 17 8.08 7.38 -1.01
N TYR A 18 6.94 7.48 -0.37
CA TYR A 18 5.65 7.39 -1.06
C TYR A 18 5.37 8.62 -1.92
N LYS A 19 5.87 9.79 -1.52
CA LYS A 19 5.77 11.00 -2.33
C LYS A 19 6.50 10.84 -3.67
N ARG A 20 7.66 10.23 -3.66
CA ARG A 20 8.41 9.95 -4.89
C ARG A 20 7.66 8.97 -5.79
N ILE A 21 7.08 7.94 -5.20
CA ILE A 21 6.26 6.98 -5.95
C ILE A 21 5.08 7.69 -6.61
N ALA A 22 4.45 8.60 -5.90
CA ALA A 22 3.27 9.32 -6.39
C ALA A 22 3.57 10.18 -7.63
N GLU A 23 4.83 10.50 -7.89
CA GLU A 23 5.23 11.27 -9.06
C GLU A 23 5.35 10.45 -10.34
N ASN A 24 5.24 9.11 -10.26
CA ASN A 24 5.44 8.22 -11.40
C ASN A 24 4.31 7.19 -11.46
N ASP A 25 3.49 7.27 -12.50
CA ASP A 25 2.32 6.40 -12.65
C ASP A 25 2.68 4.92 -12.67
N LYS A 26 3.76 4.55 -13.36
CA LYS A 26 4.21 3.16 -13.41
C LYS A 26 4.67 2.66 -12.04
N ALA A 27 5.35 3.52 -11.29
CA ALA A 27 5.77 3.19 -9.93
C ALA A 27 4.57 2.97 -9.00
N ILE A 28 3.52 3.78 -9.16
CA ILE A 28 2.28 3.60 -8.41
C ILE A 28 1.67 2.22 -8.70
N ILE A 29 1.55 1.87 -9.98
CA ILE A 29 0.96 0.59 -10.38
C ILE A 29 1.74 -0.59 -9.79
N VAL A 30 3.06 -0.57 -9.93
CA VAL A 30 3.92 -1.62 -9.37
C VAL A 30 3.74 -1.72 -7.85
N LYS A 31 3.71 -0.58 -7.17
CA LYS A 31 3.62 -0.54 -5.71
C LYS A 31 2.27 -1.06 -5.20
N ILE A 32 1.17 -0.66 -5.82
CA ILE A 32 -0.14 -1.12 -5.37
C ILE A 32 -0.35 -2.61 -5.62
N ILE A 33 0.16 -3.13 -6.74
CA ILE A 33 0.10 -4.57 -7.04
C ILE A 33 0.96 -5.36 -6.06
N ASP A 34 2.17 -4.88 -5.79
CA ASP A 34 3.06 -5.51 -4.82
C ASP A 34 2.41 -5.59 -3.44
N ARG A 35 1.79 -4.49 -3.00
CA ARG A 35 1.10 -4.44 -1.72
C ARG A 35 -0.07 -5.41 -1.68
N CYS A 36 -0.83 -5.50 -2.77
CA CYS A 36 -1.94 -6.41 -2.89
C CYS A 36 -1.49 -7.86 -2.70
N ASN A 37 -0.41 -8.24 -3.37
CA ASN A 37 0.15 -9.59 -3.25
C ASN A 37 0.66 -9.87 -1.83
N ASN A 38 1.35 -8.91 -1.22
CA ASN A 38 1.90 -9.08 0.11
C ASN A 38 0.80 -9.19 1.17
N LEU A 39 -0.27 -8.40 1.04
CA LEU A 39 -1.40 -8.48 1.96
C LEU A 39 -2.06 -9.86 1.93
N SER A 40 -2.11 -10.47 0.76
CA SER A 40 -2.76 -11.78 0.61
C SER A 40 -2.03 -12.90 1.36
N THR A 41 -0.75 -12.72 1.64
CA THR A 41 0.07 -13.75 2.30
C THR A 41 0.51 -13.39 3.72
N MET A 42 0.31 -12.15 4.16
CA MET A 42 0.88 -11.68 5.43
C MET A 42 0.35 -12.40 6.66
N ALA A 43 -0.90 -12.84 6.63
CA ALA A 43 -1.51 -13.50 7.78
C ALA A 43 -0.79 -14.78 8.18
N ALA A 44 -0.15 -15.47 7.23
CA ALA A 44 0.59 -16.70 7.46
C ALA A 44 2.02 -16.46 7.95
N CYS A 45 2.56 -15.26 7.68
CA CYS A 45 3.99 -14.99 7.86
C CYS A 45 4.31 -13.95 8.92
N PHE A 46 3.38 -13.05 9.24
CA PHE A 46 3.63 -11.90 10.10
C PHE A 46 3.08 -12.09 11.50
N THR A 47 3.75 -11.46 12.49
CA THR A 47 3.20 -11.36 13.84
C THR A 47 1.99 -10.43 13.82
N LYS A 48 1.15 -10.53 14.85
CA LYS A 48 -0.03 -9.67 14.98
C LYS A 48 0.33 -8.18 14.93
N GLN A 49 1.40 -7.79 15.60
CA GLN A 49 1.85 -6.40 15.61
C GLN A 49 2.27 -5.95 14.21
N LYS A 50 3.00 -6.78 13.47
CA LYS A 50 3.40 -6.46 12.11
C LYS A 50 2.22 -6.35 11.16
N ILE A 51 1.20 -7.18 11.36
CA ILE A 51 -0.03 -7.11 10.57
C ILE A 51 -0.72 -5.76 10.78
N VAL A 52 -0.85 -5.32 12.03
CA VAL A 52 -1.45 -4.02 12.35
C VAL A 52 -0.67 -2.88 11.71
N GLU A 53 0.66 -2.87 11.83
CA GLU A 53 1.50 -1.84 11.23
C GLU A 53 1.39 -1.82 9.72
N TYR A 54 1.33 -3.00 9.10
CA TYR A 54 1.25 -3.13 7.65
C TYR A 54 -0.11 -2.64 7.12
N ILE A 55 -1.18 -2.95 7.83
CA ILE A 55 -2.51 -2.46 7.49
C ILE A 55 -2.57 -0.93 7.61
N ASP A 56 -2.03 -0.37 8.70
CA ASP A 56 -1.99 1.07 8.90
C ASP A 56 -1.23 1.77 7.77
N GLU A 57 -0.07 1.23 7.39
CA GLU A 57 0.71 1.79 6.29
C GLU A 57 -0.06 1.70 4.97
N THR A 58 -0.75 0.61 4.73
CA THR A 58 -1.56 0.42 3.53
C THR A 58 -2.68 1.47 3.46
N GLU A 59 -3.40 1.65 4.54
CA GLU A 59 -4.48 2.62 4.59
C GLU A 59 -3.99 4.06 4.47
N LYS A 60 -2.83 4.36 5.06
CA LYS A 60 -2.29 5.72 5.07
C LYS A 60 -1.62 6.12 3.76
N TYR A 61 -0.91 5.19 3.11
CA TYR A 61 -0.09 5.51 1.95
C TYR A 61 -0.53 4.87 0.66
N ILE A 62 -0.99 3.63 0.70
CA ILE A 62 -1.32 2.89 -0.53
C ILE A 62 -2.68 3.29 -1.08
N ILE A 63 -3.67 3.45 -0.24
CA ILE A 63 -5.01 3.88 -0.70
C ILE A 63 -4.95 5.25 -1.37
N PRO A 64 -4.23 6.26 -0.83
CA PRO A 64 -4.06 7.53 -1.56
C PRO A 64 -3.38 7.38 -2.93
N LEU A 65 -2.40 6.47 -3.07
CA LEU A 65 -1.78 6.21 -4.38
C LEU A 65 -2.79 5.68 -5.38
N ILE A 66 -3.66 4.79 -4.95
CA ILE A 66 -4.74 4.26 -5.80
C ILE A 66 -5.64 5.40 -6.29
N SER A 67 -5.96 6.34 -5.42
CA SER A 67 -6.78 7.50 -5.78
C SER A 67 -6.10 8.39 -6.82
N ILE A 68 -4.79 8.53 -6.77
CA ILE A 68 -4.02 9.29 -7.76
C ILE A 68 -4.11 8.63 -9.13
N ILE A 69 -3.86 7.33 -9.20
CA ILE A 69 -3.80 6.62 -10.48
C ILE A 69 -5.17 6.41 -11.12
N LYS A 70 -6.21 6.36 -10.30
CA LYS A 70 -7.59 6.12 -10.73
C LYS A 70 -8.06 7.09 -11.81
N ASN A 71 -7.60 8.32 -11.76
CA ASN A 71 -8.07 9.39 -12.66
C ASN A 71 -7.17 9.62 -13.87
N LYS A 72 -6.14 8.79 -14.07
CA LYS A 72 -5.16 9.00 -15.14
C LYS A 72 -5.62 8.48 -16.50
N SER A 73 -6.28 7.32 -16.53
CA SER A 73 -6.81 6.74 -17.76
C SER A 73 -7.84 5.67 -17.42
N ILE A 74 -8.58 5.21 -18.43
CA ILE A 74 -9.56 4.14 -18.24
C ILE A 74 -8.87 2.84 -17.80
N GLN A 75 -7.72 2.53 -18.40
CA GLN A 75 -6.97 1.32 -18.04
C GLN A 75 -6.51 1.38 -16.59
N TYR A 76 -5.98 2.52 -16.16
CA TYR A 76 -5.53 2.70 -14.78
C TYR A 76 -6.71 2.72 -13.80
N SER A 77 -7.82 3.28 -14.22
CA SER A 77 -9.03 3.28 -13.39
C SER A 77 -9.51 1.85 -13.11
N ASN A 78 -9.49 0.97 -14.11
CA ASN A 78 -9.88 -0.42 -13.94
C ASN A 78 -8.94 -1.17 -13.00
N VAL A 79 -7.64 -1.00 -13.18
CA VAL A 79 -6.63 -1.62 -12.30
C VAL A 79 -6.80 -1.11 -10.87
N ALA A 80 -6.95 0.20 -10.71
CA ALA A 80 -7.13 0.81 -9.39
C ALA A 80 -8.37 0.26 -8.68
N PHE A 81 -9.47 0.12 -9.40
CA PHE A 81 -10.71 -0.40 -8.85
C PHE A 81 -10.53 -1.85 -8.34
N ILE A 82 -9.97 -2.71 -9.16
CA ILE A 82 -9.75 -4.11 -8.81
C ILE A 82 -8.81 -4.25 -7.62
N VAL A 83 -7.68 -3.55 -7.65
CA VAL A 83 -6.68 -3.61 -6.59
C VAL A 83 -7.25 -3.06 -5.29
N LYS A 84 -7.96 -1.95 -5.34
CA LYS A 84 -8.57 -1.35 -4.15
C LYS A 84 -9.57 -2.31 -3.49
N TYR A 85 -10.43 -2.92 -4.26
CA TYR A 85 -11.40 -3.88 -3.72
C TYR A 85 -10.72 -5.07 -3.08
N HIS A 86 -9.70 -5.59 -3.73
CA HIS A 86 -8.96 -6.72 -3.19
C HIS A 86 -8.28 -6.36 -1.86
N ILE A 87 -7.61 -5.21 -1.82
CA ILE A 87 -6.91 -4.74 -0.61
C ILE A 87 -7.91 -4.55 0.53
N ILE A 88 -9.01 -3.86 0.28
CA ILE A 88 -10.04 -3.62 1.31
C ILE A 88 -10.63 -4.94 1.81
N SER A 89 -10.93 -5.85 0.90
CA SER A 89 -11.48 -7.16 1.24
C SER A 89 -10.54 -7.94 2.17
N VAL A 90 -9.25 -7.96 1.85
CA VAL A 90 -8.26 -8.65 2.67
C VAL A 90 -8.15 -7.99 4.04
N ILE A 91 -8.07 -6.67 4.09
CA ILE A 91 -7.98 -5.93 5.36
C ILE A 91 -9.21 -6.19 6.24
N GLU A 92 -10.40 -6.14 5.68
CA GLU A 92 -11.62 -6.39 6.42
C GLU A 92 -11.74 -7.83 6.92
N SER A 93 -11.14 -8.76 6.20
CA SER A 93 -11.08 -10.17 6.64
C SER A 93 -10.12 -10.38 7.79
N ILE A 94 -9.08 -9.58 7.88
CA ILE A 94 -8.03 -9.74 8.89
C ILE A 94 -8.30 -8.93 10.15
N LYS A 95 -8.85 -7.72 10.05
CA LYS A 95 -9.09 -6.84 11.20
C LYS A 95 -9.82 -7.50 12.37
N PRO A 96 -10.87 -8.29 12.15
CA PRO A 96 -11.54 -8.97 13.27
C PRO A 96 -10.67 -9.98 14.00
N LEU A 97 -9.57 -10.43 13.38
CA LEU A 97 -8.68 -11.43 13.95
C LEU A 97 -7.56 -10.80 14.79
N ILE A 98 -7.43 -9.50 14.71
CA ILE A 98 -6.40 -8.75 15.47
C ILE A 98 -7.07 -7.70 16.42
#